data_3e760364b88a2ad5709669a41514c334
#
_entry.id   3e760364b88a2ad5709669a41514c334
#
_cell.length_a   1.000
_cell.length_b   1.000
_cell.length_c   1.000
_cell.angle_alpha   90.00
_cell.angle_beta   90.00
_cell.angle_gamma   90.00
#
_symmetry.space_group_name_H-M   'P 1'
#
loop_
_entity.id
_entity.type
_entity.pdbx_description
1 polymer ?
#
loop_
_entity_poly.entity_id
_entity_poly.type
_entity_poly.pdbx_seq_one_letter_code
_entity_poly.pdbx_strand_id
1 'polypeptide(L)'
;MAKKNNLVGGAKAKISLILIAGMAAGGGISGYTVVLQNSVRKQNAMVEKAEEFIPDKLYIRAANQYKEALKAYSTKNNLTYERRLLDIYAEGGMTEEYADLVDDRIEAKTALVDEYLSRAETLIEEESIKRAIRYLQQGIEIYGDSQLVDLCESVKYQYNTNGTDYQEGKLPSENWIIPMWNGEKWGYTGKNGRTNIEFEYDDATRFSGDYAVVKIDGVYTLIDQNGYWNAVDKNGLDQVIDIAGDKIIGVKDGKYGIYSNMFERLNEEDYEDAHLNDNGMVVVKKDGKWAVLDGNMKNVTDFELTDVAVNSRGQVFSGKYAVVADGNGYFLIDQKGKACYEKRFPNAKGYEGGYYAVSDSDGNWGFADEAGENVIPCQYVDAYSFSNQTAAVQYAGKWGYINQYGNMVINAEYSEALPFLNGKAFAYDDQGNIEVLELKYFELF
;
A
#
# COMPACT_ATOMS: atom_id res chain seq x y z
N MET A 1 -20.19 18.90 -16.34
CA MET A 1 -20.54 20.35 -16.35
C MET A 1 -20.20 20.94 -15.01
N ALA A 2 -19.35 21.92 -15.06
CA ALA A 2 -18.72 22.61 -13.94
C ALA A 2 -19.69 23.27 -12.97
N LYS A 3 -19.34 23.21 -11.67
CA LYS A 3 -19.43 24.31 -10.69
C LYS A 3 -19.19 23.78 -9.27
N LYS A 4 -17.97 23.83 -8.83
CA LYS A 4 -17.59 23.98 -7.40
C LYS A 4 -16.07 24.24 -7.34
N ASN A 5 -15.70 25.47 -7.54
CA ASN A 5 -14.41 26.00 -7.10
C ASN A 5 -14.54 27.50 -7.13
N ASN A 6 -14.94 28.09 -6.03
CA ASN A 6 -14.79 29.55 -5.81
C ASN A 6 -15.20 29.90 -4.38
N LEU A 7 -14.38 29.52 -3.39
CA LEU A 7 -14.48 30.12 -2.04
C LEU A 7 -13.10 30.33 -1.35
N VAL A 8 -12.03 29.76 -1.90
CA VAL A 8 -10.67 29.97 -1.36
C VAL A 8 -9.94 31.15 -2.02
N GLY A 9 -10.46 31.66 -3.13
CA GLY A 9 -9.87 32.79 -3.87
C GLY A 9 -10.07 34.17 -3.25
N GLY A 10 -11.06 34.32 -2.38
CA GLY A 10 -11.47 35.70 -1.90
C GLY A 10 -10.49 36.33 -0.94
N ALA A 11 -9.90 35.58 -0.03
CA ALA A 11 -9.00 36.17 0.97
C ALA A 11 -7.59 36.43 0.41
N LYS A 12 -7.06 35.51 -0.39
CA LYS A 12 -5.75 35.69 -1.05
C LYS A 12 -5.79 36.77 -2.12
N ALA A 13 -6.90 36.92 -2.84
CA ALA A 13 -7.08 38.00 -3.82
C ALA A 13 -7.17 39.40 -3.15
N LYS A 14 -7.80 39.49 -1.97
CA LYS A 14 -7.86 40.76 -1.24
C LYS A 14 -6.51 41.20 -0.67
N ILE A 15 -5.68 40.26 -0.20
CA ILE A 15 -4.32 40.54 0.28
C ILE A 15 -3.42 40.93 -0.90
N SER A 16 -3.51 40.29 -2.04
CA SER A 16 -2.76 40.67 -3.25
C SER A 16 -3.20 42.00 -3.84
N LEU A 17 -4.48 42.35 -3.79
CA LEU A 17 -4.96 43.68 -4.25
C LEU A 17 -4.49 44.82 -3.35
N ILE A 18 -4.43 44.61 -2.03
CA ILE A 18 -3.90 45.60 -1.10
C ILE A 18 -2.39 45.80 -1.30
N LEU A 19 -1.65 44.74 -1.60
CA LEU A 19 -0.22 44.80 -1.94
C LEU A 19 0.03 45.60 -3.25
N ILE A 20 -0.77 45.34 -4.27
CA ILE A 20 -0.64 46.02 -5.58
C ILE A 20 -1.08 47.46 -5.49
N ALA A 21 -2.15 47.81 -4.76
CA ALA A 21 -2.59 49.18 -4.55
C ALA A 21 -1.60 50.01 -3.71
N GLY A 22 -0.94 49.41 -2.71
CA GLY A 22 0.10 50.06 -1.91
C GLY A 22 1.38 50.33 -2.69
N MET A 23 1.76 49.51 -3.65
CA MET A 23 2.92 49.73 -4.53
C MET A 23 2.63 50.79 -5.60
N ALA A 24 1.41 50.86 -6.11
CA ALA A 24 1.02 51.83 -7.14
C ALA A 24 0.86 53.28 -6.60
N ALA A 25 0.66 53.46 -5.28
CA ALA A 25 0.46 54.76 -4.64
C ALA A 25 1.75 55.41 -4.10
N GLY A 26 2.94 54.89 -4.42
CA GLY A 26 4.22 55.51 -3.99
C GLY A 26 4.49 55.47 -2.47
N GLY A 27 3.63 54.84 -1.72
CA GLY A 27 3.78 54.63 -0.30
C GLY A 27 4.51 53.33 -0.02
N GLY A 28 5.81 53.30 -0.26
CA GLY A 28 6.67 52.16 -0.20
C GLY A 28 6.52 51.29 1.07
N ILE A 29 7.40 50.31 1.23
CA ILE A 29 7.53 49.32 2.33
C ILE A 29 7.10 49.88 3.71
N SER A 30 7.28 51.18 3.97
CA SER A 30 6.90 51.86 5.22
C SER A 30 5.38 51.95 5.45
N GLY A 31 4.57 52.20 4.41
CA GLY A 31 3.11 52.25 4.54
C GLY A 31 2.49 50.90 4.85
N TYR A 32 2.99 49.84 4.21
CA TYR A 32 2.59 48.45 4.47
C TYR A 32 2.95 47.99 5.89
N THR A 33 4.14 48.37 6.35
CA THR A 33 4.62 48.07 7.71
C THR A 33 3.76 48.73 8.79
N VAL A 34 3.33 49.99 8.55
CA VAL A 34 2.45 50.72 9.48
C VAL A 34 1.04 50.12 9.53
N VAL A 35 0.49 49.67 8.39
CA VAL A 35 -0.82 49.00 8.35
C VAL A 35 -0.78 47.68 9.09
N LEU A 36 0.27 46.87 8.88
CA LEU A 36 0.46 45.58 9.59
C LEU A 36 0.63 45.82 11.10
N GLN A 37 1.45 46.79 11.52
CA GLN A 37 1.63 47.10 12.94
C GLN A 37 0.32 47.59 13.60
N ASN A 38 -0.51 48.34 12.88
CA ASN A 38 -1.80 48.78 13.37
C ASN A 38 -2.79 47.60 13.51
N SER A 39 -2.77 46.67 12.56
CA SER A 39 -3.61 45.46 12.62
C SER A 39 -3.19 44.58 13.80
N VAL A 40 -1.90 44.35 14.00
CA VAL A 40 -1.36 43.62 15.16
C VAL A 40 -1.77 44.25 16.48
N ARG A 41 -1.63 45.59 16.62
CA ARG A 41 -2.03 46.30 17.84
C ARG A 41 -3.53 46.20 18.15
N LYS A 42 -4.38 46.32 17.14
CA LYS A 42 -5.82 46.16 17.32
C LYS A 42 -6.22 44.74 17.65
N GLN A 43 -5.62 43.76 16.99
CA GLN A 43 -5.84 42.36 17.30
C GLN A 43 -5.42 42.05 18.74
N ASN A 44 -4.22 42.46 19.16
CA ASN A 44 -3.73 42.29 20.54
C ASN A 44 -4.68 42.90 21.58
N ALA A 45 -5.18 44.11 21.34
CA ALA A 45 -6.12 44.76 22.26
C ALA A 45 -7.45 43.99 22.39
N MET A 46 -7.90 43.33 21.33
CA MET A 46 -9.09 42.47 21.40
C MET A 46 -8.80 41.19 22.20
N VAL A 47 -7.60 40.60 22.02
CA VAL A 47 -7.15 39.42 22.75
C VAL A 47 -6.91 39.74 24.22
N GLU A 48 -6.27 40.87 24.58
CA GLU A 48 -6.11 41.34 25.96
C GLU A 48 -7.46 41.43 26.66
N LYS A 49 -8.46 42.00 25.99
CA LYS A 49 -9.82 42.06 26.53
C LYS A 49 -10.46 40.69 26.69
N ALA A 50 -10.14 39.70 25.83
CA ALA A 50 -10.63 38.36 25.95
C ALA A 50 -10.03 37.67 27.19
N GLU A 51 -8.74 37.88 27.46
CA GLU A 51 -8.05 37.31 28.64
C GLU A 51 -8.62 37.85 29.98
N GLU A 52 -9.21 39.04 30.01
CA GLU A 52 -9.89 39.57 31.21
C GLU A 52 -11.09 38.70 31.65
N PHE A 53 -11.66 37.91 30.76
CA PHE A 53 -12.79 37.01 31.06
C PHE A 53 -12.37 35.68 31.67
N ILE A 54 -11.11 35.26 31.49
CA ILE A 54 -10.63 33.94 31.91
C ILE A 54 -10.64 33.72 33.44
N PRO A 55 -10.15 34.69 34.29
CA PRO A 55 -10.19 34.56 35.72
C PRO A 55 -11.60 34.34 36.29
N ASP A 56 -12.60 34.93 35.63
CA ASP A 56 -14.01 34.80 36.02
C ASP A 56 -14.70 33.58 35.39
N LYS A 57 -13.95 32.70 34.71
CA LYS A 57 -14.44 31.51 34.00
C LYS A 57 -15.51 31.78 32.95
N LEU A 58 -15.49 32.99 32.37
CA LEU A 58 -16.40 33.39 31.31
C LEU A 58 -15.89 32.95 29.93
N TYR A 59 -15.57 31.65 29.79
CA TYR A 59 -14.89 31.05 28.62
C TYR A 59 -15.62 31.34 27.30
N ILE A 60 -16.95 31.27 27.27
CA ILE A 60 -17.73 31.58 26.05
C ILE A 60 -17.50 33.00 25.58
N ARG A 61 -17.39 33.98 26.52
CA ARG A 61 -17.12 35.38 26.16
C ARG A 61 -15.70 35.58 25.69
N ALA A 62 -14.74 34.95 26.34
CA ALA A 62 -13.35 34.94 25.93
C ALA A 62 -13.21 34.34 24.51
N ALA A 63 -13.77 33.16 24.25
CA ALA A 63 -13.74 32.51 22.95
C ALA A 63 -14.35 33.38 21.83
N ASN A 64 -15.51 33.98 22.08
CA ASN A 64 -16.15 34.85 21.09
C ASN A 64 -15.26 36.08 20.74
N GLN A 65 -14.58 36.66 21.73
CA GLN A 65 -13.69 37.79 21.53
C GLN A 65 -12.42 37.36 20.74
N TYR A 66 -11.88 36.18 20.98
CA TYR A 66 -10.80 35.59 20.20
C TYR A 66 -11.23 35.33 18.74
N LYS A 67 -12.40 34.72 18.52
CA LYS A 67 -12.97 34.51 17.17
C LYS A 67 -13.09 35.84 16.40
N GLU A 68 -13.62 36.86 17.04
CA GLU A 68 -13.74 38.20 16.38
C GLU A 68 -12.36 38.79 16.08
N ALA A 69 -11.38 38.64 16.96
CA ALA A 69 -10.02 39.13 16.72
C ALA A 69 -9.34 38.40 15.53
N LEU A 70 -9.51 37.07 15.44
CA LEU A 70 -8.97 36.25 14.35
C LEU A 70 -9.68 36.55 13.02
N LYS A 71 -10.99 36.77 13.04
CA LYS A 71 -11.78 37.10 11.86
C LYS A 71 -11.48 38.52 11.32
N ALA A 72 -11.30 39.47 12.22
CA ALA A 72 -11.09 40.87 11.85
C ALA A 72 -9.68 41.16 11.31
N TYR A 73 -8.67 40.38 11.78
CA TYR A 73 -7.27 40.63 11.46
C TYR A 73 -6.53 39.31 11.15
N SER A 74 -5.88 39.28 9.99
CA SER A 74 -4.95 38.20 9.64
C SER A 74 -3.52 38.69 9.88
N THR A 75 -2.91 38.26 10.97
CA THR A 75 -1.56 38.67 11.37
C THR A 75 -0.66 37.43 11.61
N LYS A 76 0.64 37.68 11.83
CA LYS A 76 1.59 36.65 12.21
C LYS A 76 1.28 35.93 13.54
N ASN A 77 0.42 36.53 14.35
CA ASN A 77 0.04 36.01 15.67
C ASN A 77 -1.16 35.05 15.60
N ASN A 78 -1.80 34.86 14.44
CA ASN A 78 -3.02 34.06 14.33
C ASN A 78 -2.83 32.65 14.86
N LEU A 79 -1.74 31.95 14.51
CA LEU A 79 -1.48 30.57 14.98
C LEU A 79 -1.35 30.52 16.51
N THR A 80 -0.72 31.52 17.13
CA THR A 80 -0.62 31.61 18.60
C THR A 80 -1.99 31.84 19.23
N TYR A 81 -2.84 32.68 18.63
CA TYR A 81 -4.17 32.95 19.15
C TYR A 81 -5.16 31.85 18.91
N GLU A 82 -5.03 31.11 17.82
CA GLU A 82 -5.79 29.85 17.58
C GLU A 82 -5.47 28.81 18.64
N ARG A 83 -4.19 28.64 18.98
CA ARG A 83 -3.80 27.71 20.07
C ARG A 83 -4.37 28.14 21.42
N ARG A 84 -4.27 29.41 21.74
CA ARG A 84 -4.87 29.92 22.99
C ARG A 84 -6.39 29.75 23.02
N LEU A 85 -7.04 29.89 21.85
CA LEU A 85 -8.47 29.62 21.72
C LEU A 85 -8.82 28.14 21.96
N LEU A 86 -7.96 27.21 21.52
CA LEU A 86 -8.11 25.78 21.86
C LEU A 86 -8.03 25.54 23.37
N ASP A 87 -7.08 26.17 24.09
CA ASP A 87 -6.99 26.10 25.55
C ASP A 87 -8.29 26.60 26.18
N ILE A 88 -8.84 27.73 25.71
CA ILE A 88 -10.09 28.30 26.21
C ILE A 88 -11.28 27.36 25.98
N TYR A 89 -11.34 26.71 24.83
CA TYR A 89 -12.37 25.72 24.54
C TYR A 89 -12.26 24.50 25.47
N ALA A 90 -11.04 23.99 25.68
CA ALA A 90 -10.80 22.88 26.59
C ALA A 90 -11.17 23.22 28.04
N GLU A 91 -10.69 24.37 28.56
CA GLU A 91 -11.02 24.85 29.90
C GLU A 91 -12.52 25.12 30.10
N GLY A 92 -13.20 25.56 29.05
CA GLY A 92 -14.64 25.87 29.02
C GLY A 92 -15.55 24.67 28.75
N GLY A 93 -15.00 23.48 28.45
CA GLY A 93 -15.76 22.29 28.11
C GLY A 93 -16.50 22.40 26.77
N MET A 94 -16.00 23.24 25.84
CA MET A 94 -16.56 23.47 24.50
C MET A 94 -15.95 22.47 23.52
N THR A 95 -16.35 21.20 23.64
CA THR A 95 -15.73 20.07 22.93
C THR A 95 -15.98 20.11 21.42
N GLU A 96 -17.16 20.56 20.98
CA GLU A 96 -17.49 20.68 19.55
C GLU A 96 -16.66 21.77 18.88
N GLU A 97 -16.59 22.96 19.47
CA GLU A 97 -15.81 24.08 18.94
C GLU A 97 -14.29 23.79 18.98
N TYR A 98 -13.83 23.02 19.99
CA TYR A 98 -12.46 22.54 20.05
C TYR A 98 -12.16 21.63 18.85
N ALA A 99 -13.02 20.62 18.62
CA ALA A 99 -12.87 19.67 17.52
C ALA A 99 -12.89 20.37 16.15
N ASP A 100 -13.82 21.31 15.94
CA ASP A 100 -13.94 22.07 14.70
C ASP A 100 -12.67 22.88 14.42
N LEU A 101 -12.13 23.58 15.43
CA LEU A 101 -10.92 24.38 15.26
C LEU A 101 -9.69 23.50 14.99
N VAL A 102 -9.58 22.34 15.65
CA VAL A 102 -8.50 21.38 15.38
C VAL A 102 -8.62 20.82 13.96
N ASP A 103 -9.83 20.48 13.51
CA ASP A 103 -10.08 20.02 12.14
C ASP A 103 -9.65 21.08 11.11
N ASP A 104 -10.02 22.35 11.31
CA ASP A 104 -9.60 23.46 10.44
C ASP A 104 -8.07 23.61 10.39
N ARG A 105 -7.39 23.43 11.53
CA ARG A 105 -5.93 23.53 11.63
C ARG A 105 -5.23 22.34 10.98
N ILE A 106 -5.80 21.14 11.08
CA ILE A 106 -5.32 19.94 10.38
C ILE A 106 -5.47 20.15 8.86
N GLU A 107 -6.64 20.61 8.39
CA GLU A 107 -6.86 20.88 6.96
C GLU A 107 -5.89 21.96 6.42
N ALA A 108 -5.60 22.97 7.24
CA ALA A 108 -4.63 24.00 6.92
C ALA A 108 -3.16 23.59 7.06
N LYS A 109 -2.89 22.38 7.56
CA LYS A 109 -1.54 21.84 7.89
C LYS A 109 -0.79 22.72 8.91
N THR A 110 -1.50 23.28 9.88
CA THR A 110 -0.98 24.14 10.96
C THR A 110 -1.15 23.53 12.35
N ALA A 111 -1.81 22.38 12.46
CA ALA A 111 -1.96 21.63 13.70
C ALA A 111 -0.61 21.06 14.16
N LEU A 112 -0.44 20.87 15.45
CA LEU A 112 0.72 20.27 16.06
C LEU A 112 0.48 18.78 16.34
N VAL A 113 1.53 18.05 16.74
CA VAL A 113 1.47 16.61 17.01
C VAL A 113 0.41 16.26 18.03
N ASP A 114 0.33 17.00 19.13
CA ASP A 114 -0.66 16.83 20.19
C ASP A 114 -2.10 17.04 19.72
N GLU A 115 -2.33 18.00 18.81
CA GLU A 115 -3.63 18.25 18.20
C GLU A 115 -4.05 17.10 17.25
N TYR A 116 -3.11 16.57 16.45
CA TYR A 116 -3.34 15.39 15.62
C TYR A 116 -3.68 14.16 16.45
N LEU A 117 -2.92 13.88 17.52
CA LEU A 117 -3.14 12.75 18.41
C LEU A 117 -4.51 12.83 19.07
N SER A 118 -4.77 13.93 19.80
CA SER A 118 -6.03 14.12 20.54
C SER A 118 -7.26 14.03 19.60
N ARG A 119 -7.19 14.61 18.41
CA ARG A 119 -8.30 14.54 17.46
C ARG A 119 -8.48 13.14 16.89
N ALA A 120 -7.38 12.43 16.58
CA ALA A 120 -7.44 11.06 16.11
C ALA A 120 -8.02 10.12 17.17
N GLU A 121 -7.62 10.25 18.43
CA GLU A 121 -8.18 9.48 19.56
C GLU A 121 -9.70 9.69 19.67
N THR A 122 -10.17 10.93 19.64
CA THR A 122 -11.61 11.24 19.64
C THR A 122 -12.33 10.59 18.44
N LEU A 123 -11.76 10.68 17.24
CA LEU A 123 -12.34 10.07 16.04
C LEU A 123 -12.36 8.53 16.11
N ILE A 124 -11.40 7.92 16.79
CA ILE A 124 -11.38 6.48 17.06
C ILE A 124 -12.51 6.10 18.00
N GLU A 125 -12.73 6.85 19.10
CA GLU A 125 -13.84 6.65 20.02
C GLU A 125 -15.20 6.84 19.33
N GLU A 126 -15.30 7.77 18.38
CA GLU A 126 -16.48 8.02 17.54
C GLU A 126 -16.65 6.99 16.40
N GLU A 127 -15.84 5.95 16.34
CA GLU A 127 -15.81 4.95 15.25
C GLU A 127 -15.54 5.54 13.84
N SER A 128 -15.04 6.77 13.79
CA SER A 128 -14.66 7.47 12.55
C SER A 128 -13.23 7.15 12.10
N ILE A 129 -12.88 5.85 12.11
CA ILE A 129 -11.51 5.34 11.94
C ILE A 129 -10.84 5.81 10.65
N LYS A 130 -11.57 5.84 9.53
CA LYS A 130 -11.01 6.34 8.24
C LYS A 130 -10.51 7.79 8.32
N ARG A 131 -11.22 8.62 9.06
CA ARG A 131 -10.83 10.03 9.24
C ARG A 131 -9.63 10.13 10.18
N ALA A 132 -9.63 9.35 11.25
CA ALA A 132 -8.50 9.25 12.17
C ALA A 132 -7.21 8.84 11.44
N ILE A 133 -7.25 7.77 10.64
CA ILE A 133 -6.09 7.30 9.86
C ILE A 133 -5.58 8.42 8.92
N ARG A 134 -6.45 9.10 8.19
CA ARG A 134 -6.05 10.21 7.29
C ARG A 134 -5.36 11.34 8.03
N TYR A 135 -5.87 11.72 9.19
CA TYR A 135 -5.26 12.76 10.02
C TYR A 135 -3.90 12.31 10.54
N LEU A 136 -3.81 11.11 11.07
CA LEU A 136 -2.54 10.54 11.52
C LEU A 136 -1.51 10.47 10.40
N GLN A 137 -1.87 9.98 9.22
CA GLN A 137 -0.98 9.93 8.06
C GLN A 137 -0.48 11.32 7.65
N GLN A 138 -1.35 12.32 7.66
CA GLN A 138 -0.94 13.70 7.39
C GLN A 138 0.04 14.24 8.44
N GLY A 139 -0.21 13.95 9.72
CA GLY A 139 0.70 14.32 10.80
C GLY A 139 2.05 13.59 10.70
N ILE A 140 2.04 12.32 10.35
CA ILE A 140 3.26 11.51 10.11
C ILE A 140 4.08 12.10 8.95
N GLU A 141 3.42 12.46 7.84
CA GLU A 141 4.09 13.10 6.69
C GLU A 141 4.80 14.40 7.06
N ILE A 142 4.22 15.20 7.97
CA ILE A 142 4.74 16.50 8.38
C ILE A 142 5.84 16.37 9.43
N TYR A 143 5.64 15.52 10.44
CA TYR A 143 6.46 15.50 11.66
C TYR A 143 7.33 14.25 11.79
N GLY A 144 6.95 13.10 11.18
CA GLY A 144 7.63 11.82 11.40
C GLY A 144 7.59 11.36 12.86
N ASP A 145 6.59 11.79 13.62
CA ASP A 145 6.50 11.53 15.06
C ASP A 145 6.07 10.09 15.35
N SER A 146 6.77 9.41 16.28
CA SER A 146 6.54 8.01 16.58
C SER A 146 5.18 7.73 17.23
N GLN A 147 4.63 8.65 18.02
CA GLN A 147 3.32 8.46 18.65
C GLN A 147 2.19 8.48 17.62
N LEU A 148 2.31 9.36 16.59
CA LEU A 148 1.39 9.36 15.45
C LEU A 148 1.48 8.04 14.68
N VAL A 149 2.70 7.52 14.45
CA VAL A 149 2.92 6.23 13.80
C VAL A 149 2.27 5.12 14.62
N ASP A 150 2.57 5.03 15.92
CA ASP A 150 2.07 3.96 16.79
C ASP A 150 0.54 3.94 16.85
N LEU A 151 -0.09 5.11 16.97
CA LEU A 151 -1.54 5.22 16.97
C LEU A 151 -2.14 4.83 15.60
N CYS A 152 -1.55 5.29 14.50
CA CYS A 152 -1.98 4.92 13.14
C CYS A 152 -1.90 3.41 12.92
N GLU A 153 -0.76 2.80 13.27
CA GLU A 153 -0.53 1.36 13.13
C GLU A 153 -1.48 0.53 14.00
N SER A 154 -1.89 1.02 15.16
CA SER A 154 -2.83 0.32 16.05
C SER A 154 -4.24 0.15 15.48
N VAL A 155 -4.67 1.01 14.56
CA VAL A 155 -6.04 1.01 14.01
C VAL A 155 -6.15 0.67 12.54
N LYS A 156 -5.07 0.80 11.78
CA LYS A 156 -5.04 0.68 10.33
C LYS A 156 -5.26 -0.76 9.84
N TYR A 157 -4.78 -1.76 10.58
CA TYR A 157 -4.84 -3.18 10.19
C TYR A 157 -6.08 -3.92 10.67
N GLN A 158 -7.16 -3.21 11.02
CA GLN A 158 -8.43 -3.88 11.30
C GLN A 158 -8.92 -4.65 10.08
N TYR A 159 -9.40 -5.87 10.28
CA TYR A 159 -9.84 -6.75 9.20
C TYR A 159 -11.17 -7.43 9.52
N ASN A 160 -11.82 -7.93 8.48
CA ASN A 160 -12.93 -8.87 8.58
C ASN A 160 -12.42 -10.24 8.17
N THR A 161 -13.01 -11.28 8.75
CA THR A 161 -12.80 -12.68 8.35
C THR A 161 -14.08 -13.21 7.73
N ASN A 162 -13.95 -13.80 6.54
CA ASN A 162 -15.07 -14.42 5.82
C ASN A 162 -14.67 -15.86 5.48
N GLY A 163 -15.43 -16.82 5.97
CA GLY A 163 -15.29 -18.21 5.53
C GLY A 163 -15.71 -18.39 4.07
N THR A 164 -15.22 -19.42 3.44
CA THR A 164 -15.60 -19.81 2.07
C THR A 164 -15.85 -21.31 2.00
N ASP A 165 -16.77 -21.72 1.13
CA ASP A 165 -17.08 -23.13 0.85
C ASP A 165 -16.12 -23.75 -0.20
N TYR A 166 -15.19 -22.98 -0.74
CA TYR A 166 -14.22 -23.45 -1.74
C TYR A 166 -13.08 -24.19 -1.08
N GLN A 167 -12.56 -25.22 -1.78
CA GLN A 167 -11.53 -26.12 -1.24
C GLN A 167 -10.11 -25.64 -1.58
N GLU A 168 -9.95 -24.89 -2.68
CA GLU A 168 -8.68 -24.38 -3.11
C GLU A 168 -8.87 -23.03 -3.82
N GLY A 169 -7.92 -22.12 -3.65
CA GLY A 169 -7.85 -20.84 -4.35
C GLY A 169 -6.45 -20.60 -4.88
N LYS A 170 -6.36 -20.05 -6.10
CA LYS A 170 -5.09 -19.55 -6.64
C LYS A 170 -4.96 -18.05 -6.37
N LEU A 171 -3.83 -17.47 -6.73
CA LEU A 171 -3.56 -16.05 -6.54
C LEU A 171 -4.64 -15.19 -7.23
N PRO A 172 -5.19 -14.18 -6.54
CA PRO A 172 -6.15 -13.27 -7.12
C PRO A 172 -5.51 -12.37 -8.19
N SER A 173 -6.31 -11.94 -9.16
CA SER A 173 -5.92 -10.86 -10.06
C SER A 173 -5.95 -9.50 -9.36
N GLU A 174 -5.41 -8.46 -10.00
CA GLU A 174 -5.51 -7.08 -9.51
C GLU A 174 -6.96 -6.61 -9.33
N ASN A 175 -7.89 -7.12 -10.14
CA ASN A 175 -9.32 -6.82 -10.08
C ASN A 175 -10.11 -7.76 -9.16
N TRP A 176 -9.42 -8.57 -8.35
CA TRP A 176 -10.07 -9.55 -7.45
C TRP A 176 -10.99 -10.55 -8.16
N ILE A 177 -10.60 -10.99 -9.34
CA ILE A 177 -11.15 -12.18 -9.96
C ILE A 177 -10.23 -13.32 -9.55
N ILE A 178 -10.75 -14.25 -8.75
CA ILE A 178 -9.99 -15.29 -8.08
C ILE A 178 -10.33 -16.63 -8.69
N PRO A 179 -9.36 -17.40 -9.22
CA PRO A 179 -9.60 -18.78 -9.61
C PRO A 179 -9.79 -19.64 -8.35
N MET A 180 -10.93 -20.28 -8.26
CA MET A 180 -11.34 -21.12 -7.13
C MET A 180 -11.74 -22.52 -7.62
N TRP A 181 -11.48 -23.53 -6.79
CA TRP A 181 -11.83 -24.92 -7.01
C TRP A 181 -13.02 -25.31 -6.10
N ASN A 182 -14.11 -25.79 -6.69
CA ASN A 182 -15.32 -26.19 -5.94
C ASN A 182 -15.36 -27.69 -5.55
N GLY A 183 -14.26 -28.42 -5.74
CA GLY A 183 -14.16 -29.86 -5.54
C GLY A 183 -14.29 -30.69 -6.82
N GLU A 184 -14.78 -30.10 -7.94
CA GLU A 184 -14.95 -30.77 -9.23
C GLU A 184 -14.35 -30.00 -10.40
N LYS A 185 -14.50 -28.68 -10.42
CA LYS A 185 -14.07 -27.78 -11.49
C LYS A 185 -13.52 -26.47 -10.95
N TRP A 186 -12.69 -25.83 -11.76
CA TRP A 186 -12.25 -24.46 -11.58
C TRP A 186 -13.29 -23.50 -12.16
N GLY A 187 -13.45 -22.37 -11.51
CA GLY A 187 -14.22 -21.22 -11.94
C GLY A 187 -13.64 -19.97 -11.31
N TYR A 188 -14.30 -18.84 -11.45
CA TYR A 188 -13.80 -17.60 -10.87
C TYR A 188 -14.82 -16.92 -10.00
N THR A 189 -14.36 -16.43 -8.86
CA THR A 189 -15.17 -15.61 -7.94
C THR A 189 -14.69 -14.18 -7.94
N GLY A 190 -15.61 -13.24 -7.68
CA GLY A 190 -15.26 -11.83 -7.46
C GLY A 190 -14.91 -11.55 -6.01
N LYS A 191 -14.56 -10.29 -5.72
CA LYS A 191 -14.14 -9.80 -4.39
C LYS A 191 -15.15 -10.06 -3.25
N ASN A 192 -16.40 -10.35 -3.57
CA ASN A 192 -17.46 -10.63 -2.61
C ASN A 192 -17.74 -12.14 -2.46
N GLY A 193 -16.86 -13.00 -2.99
CA GLY A 193 -17.00 -14.45 -2.98
C GLY A 193 -18.09 -15.02 -3.90
N ARG A 194 -18.78 -14.17 -4.67
CA ARG A 194 -19.80 -14.64 -5.62
C ARG A 194 -19.15 -15.11 -6.92
N THR A 195 -19.75 -16.13 -7.54
CA THR A 195 -19.35 -16.60 -8.86
C THR A 195 -19.38 -15.44 -9.86
N ASN A 196 -18.24 -15.25 -10.52
CA ASN A 196 -18.06 -14.30 -11.60
C ASN A 196 -18.02 -15.00 -12.96
N ILE A 197 -17.37 -16.16 -13.03
CA ILE A 197 -17.34 -17.06 -14.18
C ILE A 197 -17.61 -18.47 -13.65
N GLU A 198 -18.50 -19.20 -14.32
CA GLU A 198 -19.00 -20.50 -13.88
C GLU A 198 -17.89 -21.55 -13.70
N PHE A 199 -18.17 -22.54 -12.84
CA PHE A 199 -17.25 -23.61 -12.50
C PHE A 199 -17.36 -24.75 -13.53
N GLU A 200 -16.62 -24.62 -14.63
CA GLU A 200 -16.68 -25.56 -15.75
C GLU A 200 -15.29 -26.01 -16.26
N TYR A 201 -14.20 -25.40 -15.78
CA TYR A 201 -12.87 -25.61 -16.30
C TYR A 201 -12.10 -26.74 -15.58
N ASP A 202 -11.27 -27.48 -16.32
CA ASP A 202 -10.38 -28.52 -15.78
C ASP A 202 -9.12 -27.90 -15.11
N ASP A 203 -8.72 -26.73 -15.57
CA ASP A 203 -7.62 -25.93 -15.01
C ASP A 203 -7.87 -24.44 -15.30
N ALA A 204 -7.30 -23.56 -14.48
CA ALA A 204 -7.43 -22.12 -14.62
C ALA A 204 -6.19 -21.40 -14.10
N THR A 205 -5.69 -20.40 -14.85
CA THR A 205 -4.68 -19.48 -14.35
C THR A 205 -5.35 -18.29 -13.63
N ARG A 206 -4.57 -17.49 -12.91
CA ARG A 206 -5.02 -16.15 -12.51
C ARG A 206 -5.30 -15.27 -13.75
N PHE A 207 -6.11 -14.23 -13.59
CA PHE A 207 -6.17 -13.17 -14.58
C PHE A 207 -4.90 -12.32 -14.54
N SER A 208 -4.36 -11.96 -15.70
CA SER A 208 -3.37 -10.92 -15.89
C SER A 208 -3.96 -9.86 -16.82
N GLY A 209 -4.21 -8.67 -16.28
CA GLY A 209 -5.03 -7.67 -16.97
C GLY A 209 -6.42 -8.21 -17.29
N ASP A 210 -6.79 -8.21 -18.58
CA ASP A 210 -8.13 -8.62 -19.02
C ASP A 210 -8.27 -10.11 -19.31
N TYR A 211 -7.18 -10.90 -19.26
CA TYR A 211 -7.17 -12.27 -19.75
C TYR A 211 -6.69 -13.30 -18.73
N ALA A 212 -7.24 -14.50 -18.83
CA ALA A 212 -6.77 -15.71 -18.16
C ALA A 212 -6.74 -16.88 -19.16
N VAL A 213 -5.98 -17.91 -18.84
CA VAL A 213 -5.99 -19.17 -19.59
C VAL A 213 -6.71 -20.23 -18.78
N VAL A 214 -7.65 -20.92 -19.39
CA VAL A 214 -8.40 -22.03 -18.79
C VAL A 214 -8.25 -23.28 -19.64
N LYS A 215 -8.43 -24.44 -19.04
CA LYS A 215 -8.54 -25.71 -19.75
C LYS A 215 -9.97 -26.18 -19.78
N ILE A 216 -10.50 -26.45 -20.97
CA ILE A 216 -11.84 -26.98 -21.17
C ILE A 216 -11.77 -28.09 -22.22
N ASP A 217 -12.40 -29.24 -21.95
CA ASP A 217 -12.38 -30.42 -22.82
C ASP A 217 -10.94 -30.81 -23.27
N GLY A 218 -9.97 -30.65 -22.36
CA GLY A 218 -8.57 -30.97 -22.60
C GLY A 218 -7.76 -29.95 -23.41
N VAL A 219 -8.36 -28.80 -23.81
CA VAL A 219 -7.71 -27.79 -24.64
C VAL A 219 -7.58 -26.47 -23.86
N TYR A 220 -6.41 -25.85 -23.89
CA TYR A 220 -6.20 -24.54 -23.29
C TYR A 220 -6.78 -23.41 -24.14
N THR A 221 -7.45 -22.50 -23.50
CA THR A 221 -8.20 -21.43 -24.15
C THR A 221 -7.99 -20.13 -23.38
N LEU A 222 -7.71 -19.03 -24.08
CA LEU A 222 -7.68 -17.70 -23.53
C LEU A 222 -9.09 -17.17 -23.37
N ILE A 223 -9.46 -16.70 -22.20
CA ILE A 223 -10.76 -16.08 -21.90
C ILE A 223 -10.60 -14.65 -21.41
N ASP A 224 -11.63 -13.82 -21.64
CA ASP A 224 -11.75 -12.52 -21.00
C ASP A 224 -12.45 -12.59 -19.63
N GLN A 225 -12.59 -11.45 -18.96
CA GLN A 225 -13.22 -11.34 -17.63
C GLN A 225 -14.72 -11.70 -17.60
N ASN A 226 -15.36 -11.90 -18.76
CA ASN A 226 -16.73 -12.37 -18.90
C ASN A 226 -16.81 -13.87 -19.25
N GLY A 227 -15.65 -14.53 -19.37
CA GLY A 227 -15.56 -15.94 -19.78
C GLY A 227 -15.63 -16.17 -21.30
N TYR A 228 -15.61 -15.11 -22.13
CA TYR A 228 -15.63 -15.28 -23.58
C TYR A 228 -14.27 -15.73 -24.12
N TRP A 229 -14.29 -16.67 -25.06
CA TRP A 229 -13.10 -17.23 -25.67
C TRP A 229 -12.49 -16.23 -26.69
N ASN A 230 -11.18 -16.01 -26.56
CA ASN A 230 -10.42 -15.11 -27.44
C ASN A 230 -9.41 -15.85 -28.32
N ALA A 231 -8.75 -16.88 -27.80
CA ALA A 231 -7.79 -17.69 -28.53
C ALA A 231 -7.79 -19.13 -27.98
N VAL A 232 -7.40 -20.07 -28.82
CA VAL A 232 -7.37 -21.51 -28.49
C VAL A 232 -6.01 -22.07 -28.81
N ASP A 233 -5.44 -22.86 -27.90
CA ASP A 233 -4.19 -23.55 -28.13
C ASP A 233 -4.31 -24.58 -29.27
N LYS A 234 -3.38 -24.49 -30.22
CA LYS A 234 -3.23 -25.43 -31.34
C LYS A 234 -1.93 -26.24 -31.25
N ASN A 235 -1.10 -25.97 -30.23
CA ASN A 235 0.18 -26.63 -30.04
C ASN A 235 0.04 -27.96 -29.30
N GLY A 236 -1.11 -28.18 -28.63
CA GLY A 236 -1.36 -29.33 -27.78
C GLY A 236 -0.50 -29.28 -26.52
N LEU A 237 -0.59 -28.16 -25.80
CA LEU A 237 0.09 -27.97 -24.52
C LEU A 237 -0.44 -28.95 -23.47
N ASP A 238 0.46 -29.59 -22.74
CA ASP A 238 0.11 -30.45 -21.61
C ASP A 238 -0.35 -29.62 -20.42
N GLN A 239 0.32 -28.46 -20.20
CA GLN A 239 0.07 -27.55 -19.10
C GLN A 239 0.30 -26.09 -19.49
N VAL A 240 -0.47 -25.19 -18.92
CA VAL A 240 -0.18 -23.75 -18.88
C VAL A 240 0.12 -23.38 -17.43
N ILE A 241 1.29 -22.79 -17.20
CA ILE A 241 1.78 -22.43 -15.86
C ILE A 241 1.28 -21.06 -15.42
N ASP A 242 1.46 -20.07 -16.28
CA ASP A 242 1.10 -18.66 -15.95
C ASP A 242 0.87 -17.84 -17.22
N ILE A 243 0.21 -16.69 -17.01
CA ILE A 243 0.05 -15.63 -18.00
C ILE A 243 0.45 -14.29 -17.36
N ALA A 244 1.23 -13.47 -18.07
CA ALA A 244 1.53 -12.10 -17.67
C ALA A 244 1.63 -11.21 -18.92
N GLY A 245 0.79 -10.15 -18.95
CA GLY A 245 0.67 -9.27 -20.12
C GLY A 245 0.24 -10.02 -21.37
N ASP A 246 1.10 -10.00 -22.37
CA ASP A 246 0.88 -10.66 -23.68
C ASP A 246 1.57 -12.04 -23.82
N LYS A 247 2.10 -12.58 -22.70
CA LYS A 247 2.88 -13.83 -22.71
C LYS A 247 2.25 -14.90 -21.85
N ILE A 248 2.42 -16.14 -22.30
CA ILE A 248 1.97 -17.37 -21.64
C ILE A 248 3.18 -18.30 -21.48
N ILE A 249 3.32 -18.96 -20.32
CA ILE A 249 4.20 -20.10 -20.16
C ILE A 249 3.39 -21.35 -20.42
N GLY A 250 3.73 -22.08 -21.47
CA GLY A 250 3.18 -23.39 -21.79
C GLY A 250 4.22 -24.49 -21.63
N VAL A 251 3.78 -25.66 -21.21
CA VAL A 251 4.60 -26.87 -21.10
C VAL A 251 4.11 -27.89 -22.11
N LYS A 252 5.05 -28.48 -22.87
CA LYS A 252 4.81 -29.59 -23.79
C LYS A 252 5.93 -30.61 -23.65
N ASP A 253 5.59 -31.88 -23.52
CA ASP A 253 6.55 -32.99 -23.35
C ASP A 253 7.57 -32.71 -22.21
N GLY A 254 7.11 -32.05 -21.12
CA GLY A 254 7.92 -31.66 -19.97
C GLY A 254 8.89 -30.51 -20.21
N LYS A 255 8.75 -29.78 -21.34
CA LYS A 255 9.58 -28.63 -21.70
C LYS A 255 8.76 -27.35 -21.69
N TYR A 256 9.36 -26.29 -21.11
CA TYR A 256 8.76 -24.97 -21.01
C TYR A 256 9.01 -24.16 -22.28
N GLY A 257 7.97 -23.53 -22.78
CA GLY A 257 8.01 -22.59 -23.90
C GLY A 257 7.29 -21.30 -23.54
N ILE A 258 7.71 -20.23 -24.18
CA ILE A 258 7.06 -18.92 -24.05
C ILE A 258 6.20 -18.70 -25.30
N TYR A 259 4.93 -18.36 -25.08
CA TYR A 259 3.94 -18.15 -26.13
C TYR A 259 3.33 -16.76 -26.00
N SER A 260 2.84 -16.24 -27.11
CA SER A 260 1.96 -15.07 -27.10
C SER A 260 0.58 -15.42 -26.52
N ASN A 261 -0.23 -14.42 -26.24
CA ASN A 261 -1.64 -14.61 -25.86
C ASN A 261 -2.52 -15.22 -26.99
N MET A 262 -1.98 -15.37 -28.22
CA MET A 262 -2.58 -16.12 -29.34
C MET A 262 -2.04 -17.55 -29.44
N PHE A 263 -1.28 -18.03 -28.46
CA PHE A 263 -0.58 -19.30 -28.42
C PHE A 263 0.46 -19.49 -29.54
N GLU A 264 0.99 -18.41 -30.08
CA GLU A 264 2.11 -18.45 -31.01
C GLU A 264 3.42 -18.54 -30.20
N ARG A 265 4.28 -19.50 -30.54
CA ARG A 265 5.54 -19.70 -29.82
C ARG A 265 6.51 -18.54 -30.12
N LEU A 266 7.06 -17.92 -29.04
CA LEU A 266 7.93 -16.74 -29.11
C LEU A 266 9.42 -17.08 -29.03
N ASN A 267 9.79 -18.29 -28.56
CA ASN A 267 11.17 -18.75 -28.43
C ASN A 267 11.39 -20.04 -29.23
N GLU A 268 12.61 -20.23 -29.75
CA GLU A 268 12.99 -21.44 -30.49
C GLU A 268 13.51 -22.53 -29.53
N GLU A 269 14.12 -22.14 -28.40
CA GLU A 269 14.73 -23.05 -27.43
C GLU A 269 13.72 -23.55 -26.40
N ASP A 270 13.92 -24.77 -25.93
CA ASP A 270 13.18 -25.35 -24.81
C ASP A 270 13.88 -25.00 -23.49
N TYR A 271 13.09 -24.68 -22.49
CA TYR A 271 13.57 -24.40 -21.14
C TYR A 271 13.18 -25.53 -20.15
N GLU A 272 13.89 -25.59 -19.01
CA GLU A 272 13.61 -26.51 -17.89
C GLU A 272 12.58 -25.91 -16.95
N ASP A 273 12.52 -24.57 -16.88
CA ASP A 273 11.60 -23.79 -16.05
C ASP A 273 11.53 -22.35 -16.57
N ALA A 274 10.47 -21.62 -16.21
CA ALA A 274 10.28 -20.25 -16.60
C ALA A 274 9.37 -19.47 -15.64
N HIS A 275 9.59 -18.16 -15.53
CA HIS A 275 8.72 -17.22 -14.82
C HIS A 275 8.46 -15.98 -15.68
N LEU A 276 7.21 -15.55 -15.72
CA LEU A 276 6.81 -14.27 -16.30
C LEU A 276 6.76 -13.18 -15.22
N ASN A 277 6.95 -11.94 -15.65
CA ASN A 277 6.95 -10.78 -14.77
C ASN A 277 6.12 -9.64 -15.38
N ASP A 278 5.42 -8.86 -14.56
CA ASP A 278 4.55 -7.75 -15.01
C ASP A 278 5.33 -6.64 -15.74
N ASN A 279 6.64 -6.52 -15.49
CA ASN A 279 7.53 -5.60 -16.20
C ASN A 279 7.93 -6.09 -17.60
N GLY A 280 7.39 -7.23 -18.06
CA GLY A 280 7.65 -7.84 -19.37
C GLY A 280 8.94 -8.67 -19.45
N MET A 281 9.76 -8.72 -18.39
CA MET A 281 10.93 -9.57 -18.35
C MET A 281 10.53 -11.04 -18.16
N VAL A 282 11.32 -11.93 -18.73
CA VAL A 282 11.12 -13.39 -18.63
C VAL A 282 12.35 -13.99 -17.98
N VAL A 283 12.17 -14.85 -17.02
CA VAL A 283 13.28 -15.54 -16.34
C VAL A 283 13.18 -17.03 -16.68
N VAL A 284 14.25 -17.60 -17.21
CA VAL A 284 14.24 -18.95 -17.76
C VAL A 284 15.40 -19.79 -17.25
N LYS A 285 15.19 -21.11 -17.15
CA LYS A 285 16.20 -22.09 -16.75
C LYS A 285 16.60 -22.99 -17.90
N LYS A 286 17.91 -23.14 -18.11
CA LYS A 286 18.49 -24.03 -19.11
C LYS A 286 19.81 -24.59 -18.58
N ASP A 287 20.04 -25.89 -18.79
CA ASP A 287 21.25 -26.60 -18.33
C ASP A 287 21.54 -26.38 -16.82
N GLY A 288 20.47 -26.36 -16.00
CA GLY A 288 20.52 -26.17 -14.57
C GLY A 288 20.82 -24.73 -14.11
N LYS A 289 20.90 -23.76 -15.03
CA LYS A 289 21.18 -22.35 -14.75
C LYS A 289 20.07 -21.45 -15.21
N TRP A 290 19.88 -20.37 -14.48
CA TRP A 290 18.89 -19.33 -14.79
C TRP A 290 19.51 -18.14 -15.54
N ALA A 291 18.71 -17.53 -16.39
CA ALA A 291 19.00 -16.27 -17.07
C ALA A 291 17.78 -15.37 -17.07
N VAL A 292 18.02 -14.08 -17.13
CA VAL A 292 17.00 -13.03 -17.31
C VAL A 292 16.99 -12.63 -18.78
N LEU A 293 15.81 -12.60 -19.38
CA LEU A 293 15.55 -12.11 -20.73
C LEU A 293 14.71 -10.83 -20.68
N ASP A 294 14.91 -9.94 -21.64
CA ASP A 294 14.04 -8.77 -21.83
C ASP A 294 12.69 -9.15 -22.49
N GLY A 295 11.79 -8.19 -22.61
CA GLY A 295 10.48 -8.38 -23.24
C GLY A 295 10.52 -8.87 -24.71
N ASN A 296 11.67 -8.76 -25.39
CA ASN A 296 11.93 -9.23 -26.74
C ASN A 296 12.68 -10.57 -26.77
N MET A 297 12.75 -11.27 -25.64
CA MET A 297 13.43 -12.56 -25.49
C MET A 297 14.95 -12.51 -25.70
N LYS A 298 15.59 -11.33 -25.48
CA LYS A 298 17.06 -11.20 -25.50
C LYS A 298 17.64 -11.32 -24.13
N ASN A 299 18.78 -11.99 -23.99
CA ASN A 299 19.48 -12.13 -22.73
C ASN A 299 19.89 -10.76 -22.15
N VAL A 300 19.50 -10.54 -20.91
CA VAL A 300 19.98 -9.48 -20.02
C VAL A 300 21.14 -10.00 -19.16
N THR A 301 21.03 -11.25 -18.69
CA THR A 301 22.13 -11.98 -18.04
C THR A 301 22.45 -13.23 -18.85
N ASP A 302 23.68 -13.73 -18.70
CA ASP A 302 24.04 -15.06 -19.17
C ASP A 302 23.39 -16.14 -18.27
N PHE A 303 23.40 -17.41 -18.71
CA PHE A 303 22.95 -18.56 -17.92
C PHE A 303 23.98 -18.92 -16.83
N GLU A 304 24.02 -18.10 -15.78
CA GLU A 304 25.01 -18.22 -14.70
C GLU A 304 24.37 -18.28 -13.29
N LEU A 305 23.13 -17.79 -13.13
CA LEU A 305 22.45 -17.77 -11.87
C LEU A 305 22.10 -19.20 -11.43
N THR A 306 22.28 -19.48 -10.13
CA THR A 306 22.04 -20.82 -9.58
C THR A 306 20.59 -21.01 -9.16
N ASP A 307 19.93 -19.93 -8.76
CA ASP A 307 18.51 -19.95 -8.36
C ASP A 307 17.89 -18.57 -8.51
N VAL A 308 16.56 -18.52 -8.44
CA VAL A 308 15.76 -17.29 -8.45
C VAL A 308 14.64 -17.40 -7.41
N ALA A 309 14.35 -16.31 -6.72
CA ALA A 309 13.30 -16.29 -5.71
C ALA A 309 12.07 -15.56 -6.25
N VAL A 310 10.88 -16.18 -6.07
CA VAL A 310 9.61 -15.57 -6.45
C VAL A 310 8.96 -14.84 -5.29
N ASN A 311 8.28 -13.75 -5.62
CA ASN A 311 7.46 -12.99 -4.67
C ASN A 311 6.09 -13.66 -4.45
N SER A 312 5.21 -12.99 -3.69
CA SER A 312 3.86 -13.46 -3.40
C SER A 312 2.96 -13.66 -4.64
N ARG A 313 3.34 -13.10 -5.78
CA ARG A 313 2.62 -13.23 -7.06
C ARG A 313 3.22 -14.30 -7.98
N GLY A 314 4.22 -15.05 -7.51
CA GLY A 314 4.94 -16.02 -8.33
C GLY A 314 5.92 -15.40 -9.34
N GLN A 315 6.26 -14.11 -9.18
CA GLN A 315 7.13 -13.36 -10.07
C GLN A 315 8.52 -13.21 -9.47
N VAL A 316 9.55 -13.26 -10.32
CA VAL A 316 10.94 -13.03 -9.90
C VAL A 316 11.24 -11.53 -9.76
N PHE A 317 10.71 -10.70 -10.67
CA PHE A 317 10.80 -9.24 -10.57
C PHE A 317 9.57 -8.63 -9.93
N SER A 318 9.81 -7.67 -9.04
CA SER A 318 8.82 -6.69 -8.59
C SER A 318 9.36 -5.29 -8.88
N GLY A 319 8.67 -4.56 -9.75
CA GLY A 319 9.14 -3.27 -10.22
C GLY A 319 10.53 -3.35 -10.86
N LYS A 320 11.54 -2.79 -10.19
CA LYS A 320 12.92 -2.67 -10.71
C LYS A 320 13.85 -3.80 -10.28
N TYR A 321 13.45 -4.62 -9.31
CA TYR A 321 14.36 -5.51 -8.60
C TYR A 321 13.90 -6.97 -8.66
N ALA A 322 14.89 -7.86 -8.63
CA ALA A 322 14.71 -9.31 -8.50
C ALA A 322 15.69 -9.89 -7.49
N VAL A 323 15.26 -10.89 -6.74
CA VAL A 323 16.11 -11.68 -5.86
C VAL A 323 16.57 -12.92 -6.61
N VAL A 324 17.87 -13.07 -6.75
CA VAL A 324 18.51 -14.17 -7.47
C VAL A 324 19.66 -14.75 -6.63
N ALA A 325 20.14 -15.92 -6.99
CA ALA A 325 21.29 -16.53 -6.33
C ALA A 325 22.46 -16.78 -7.32
N ASP A 326 23.66 -16.67 -6.81
CA ASP A 326 24.90 -17.20 -7.39
C ASP A 326 25.43 -18.35 -6.51
N GLY A 327 26.62 -18.84 -6.74
CA GLY A 327 27.22 -19.89 -5.92
C GLY A 327 27.49 -19.52 -4.45
N ASN A 328 27.30 -18.26 -4.06
CA ASN A 328 27.57 -17.72 -2.72
C ASN A 328 26.29 -17.39 -1.92
N GLY A 329 25.12 -17.40 -2.55
CA GLY A 329 23.82 -17.13 -1.92
C GLY A 329 22.98 -16.14 -2.67
N TYR A 330 21.91 -15.66 -2.01
CA TYR A 330 20.89 -14.79 -2.61
C TYR A 330 21.24 -13.31 -2.46
N PHE A 331 20.89 -12.53 -3.48
CA PHE A 331 21.12 -11.09 -3.54
C PHE A 331 20.14 -10.41 -4.51
N LEU A 332 20.08 -9.09 -4.44
CA LEU A 332 19.21 -8.27 -5.26
C LEU A 332 19.93 -7.80 -6.55
N ILE A 333 19.27 -7.93 -7.69
CA ILE A 333 19.71 -7.36 -8.97
C ILE A 333 18.70 -6.34 -9.50
N ASP A 334 19.20 -5.40 -10.33
CA ASP A 334 18.36 -4.49 -11.09
C ASP A 334 17.91 -5.10 -12.45
N GLN A 335 17.08 -4.38 -13.19
CA GLN A 335 16.60 -4.80 -14.53
C GLN A 335 17.70 -4.95 -15.59
N LYS A 336 18.93 -4.54 -15.30
CA LYS A 336 20.10 -4.74 -16.17
C LYS A 336 20.94 -5.95 -15.76
N GLY A 337 20.46 -6.71 -14.77
CA GLY A 337 21.19 -7.86 -14.22
C GLY A 337 22.32 -7.48 -13.27
N LYS A 338 22.47 -6.19 -12.89
CA LYS A 338 23.53 -5.73 -12.04
C LYS A 338 23.18 -5.92 -10.56
N ALA A 339 24.10 -6.50 -9.77
CA ALA A 339 23.93 -6.61 -8.32
C ALA A 339 23.83 -5.20 -7.66
N CYS A 340 22.83 -5.05 -6.79
CA CYS A 340 22.59 -3.80 -6.06
C CYS A 340 23.58 -3.60 -4.92
N TYR A 341 24.12 -4.68 -4.35
CA TYR A 341 25.12 -4.70 -3.28
C TYR A 341 25.93 -6.01 -3.31
N GLU A 342 26.98 -6.12 -2.47
CA GLU A 342 27.88 -7.29 -2.47
C GLU A 342 27.46 -8.42 -1.51
N LYS A 343 26.68 -8.12 -0.47
CA LYS A 343 26.22 -9.09 0.55
C LYS A 343 25.42 -10.23 -0.10
N ARG A 344 25.54 -11.43 0.48
CA ARG A 344 24.77 -12.61 0.11
C ARG A 344 24.06 -13.17 1.35
N PHE A 345 22.82 -13.61 1.16
CA PHE A 345 22.03 -14.27 2.20
C PHE A 345 21.94 -15.76 1.96
N PRO A 346 21.92 -16.61 3.01
CA PRO A 346 21.77 -18.06 2.84
C PRO A 346 20.53 -18.44 2.06
N ASN A 347 19.37 -17.84 2.39
CA ASN A 347 18.12 -17.98 1.66
C ASN A 347 17.41 -16.62 1.57
N ALA A 348 16.55 -16.49 0.54
CA ALA A 348 15.67 -15.33 0.40
C ALA A 348 14.38 -15.70 -0.35
N LYS A 349 13.33 -14.92 -0.16
CA LYS A 349 12.11 -14.88 -0.96
C LYS A 349 12.19 -13.71 -1.95
N GLY A 350 11.29 -13.67 -2.94
CA GLY A 350 11.29 -12.60 -3.94
C GLY A 350 11.02 -11.23 -3.35
N TYR A 351 11.61 -10.21 -3.95
CA TYR A 351 11.43 -8.81 -3.55
C TYR A 351 10.00 -8.34 -3.80
N GLU A 352 9.39 -7.66 -2.82
CA GLU A 352 8.11 -6.99 -2.96
C GLU A 352 7.95 -5.93 -1.86
N GLY A 353 7.26 -4.82 -2.16
CA GLY A 353 6.86 -3.82 -1.15
C GLY A 353 8.01 -3.07 -0.45
N GLY A 354 9.18 -2.97 -1.09
CA GLY A 354 10.35 -2.29 -0.51
C GLY A 354 11.28 -3.19 0.31
N TYR A 355 10.84 -4.41 0.62
CA TYR A 355 11.56 -5.36 1.45
C TYR A 355 11.49 -6.77 0.87
N TYR A 356 12.36 -7.65 1.30
CA TYR A 356 12.27 -9.07 0.98
C TYR A 356 12.71 -9.92 2.18
N ALA A 357 12.08 -11.06 2.33
CA ALA A 357 12.41 -11.98 3.41
C ALA A 357 13.76 -12.64 3.14
N VAL A 358 14.62 -12.69 4.17
CA VAL A 358 15.95 -13.27 4.13
C VAL A 358 16.17 -14.15 5.34
N SER A 359 16.98 -15.22 5.21
CA SER A 359 17.35 -16.03 6.37
C SER A 359 18.78 -15.76 6.83
N ASP A 360 19.01 -16.01 8.12
CA ASP A 360 20.35 -16.15 8.68
C ASP A 360 20.92 -17.58 8.49
N SER A 361 22.12 -17.82 9.01
CA SER A 361 22.78 -19.13 8.96
C SER A 361 22.09 -20.22 9.81
N ASP A 362 21.29 -19.81 10.79
CA ASP A 362 20.55 -20.72 11.67
C ASP A 362 19.17 -21.09 11.08
N GLY A 363 18.83 -20.48 9.94
CA GLY A 363 17.57 -20.73 9.23
C GLY A 363 16.39 -19.88 9.71
N ASN A 364 16.62 -18.90 10.60
CA ASN A 364 15.59 -17.97 11.01
C ASN A 364 15.39 -16.89 9.95
N TRP A 365 14.15 -16.47 9.75
CA TRP A 365 13.76 -15.47 8.76
C TRP A 365 13.60 -14.09 9.38
N GLY A 366 14.02 -13.08 8.66
CA GLY A 366 13.84 -11.66 8.90
C GLY A 366 13.70 -10.92 7.58
N PHE A 367 13.96 -9.63 7.55
CA PHE A 367 13.75 -8.83 6.33
C PHE A 367 14.91 -7.90 6.06
N ALA A 368 15.25 -7.76 4.78
CA ALA A 368 16.23 -6.82 4.27
C ALA A 368 15.60 -5.80 3.32
N ASP A 369 16.22 -4.63 3.23
CA ASP A 369 15.88 -3.56 2.30
C ASP A 369 16.64 -3.66 0.96
N GLU A 370 16.47 -2.67 0.09
CA GLU A 370 17.12 -2.58 -1.22
C GLU A 370 18.66 -2.43 -1.15
N ALA A 371 19.21 -2.01 0.00
CA ALA A 371 20.63 -1.93 0.24
C ALA A 371 21.22 -3.23 0.81
N GLY A 372 20.39 -4.23 1.09
CA GLY A 372 20.78 -5.49 1.73
C GLY A 372 20.99 -5.36 3.24
N GLU A 373 20.48 -4.30 3.86
CA GLU A 373 20.52 -4.12 5.30
C GLU A 373 19.35 -4.81 5.97
N ASN A 374 19.60 -5.52 7.07
CA ASN A 374 18.53 -6.16 7.83
C ASN A 374 17.73 -5.09 8.58
N VAL A 375 16.49 -4.87 8.15
CA VAL A 375 15.55 -3.90 8.76
C VAL A 375 14.69 -4.54 9.85
N ILE A 376 14.41 -5.84 9.74
CA ILE A 376 13.75 -6.64 10.78
C ILE A 376 14.65 -7.84 11.06
N PRO A 377 15.07 -8.06 12.33
CA PRO A 377 15.94 -9.16 12.70
C PRO A 377 15.39 -10.54 12.34
N CYS A 378 16.28 -11.49 12.05
CA CYS A 378 15.90 -12.87 11.82
C CYS A 378 15.44 -13.53 13.13
N GLN A 379 14.14 -13.82 13.23
CA GLN A 379 13.51 -14.38 14.42
C GLN A 379 12.29 -15.26 14.13
N TYR A 380 11.85 -15.32 12.88
CA TYR A 380 10.68 -16.09 12.46
C TYR A 380 11.11 -17.46 11.92
N VAL A 381 10.24 -18.46 12.07
CA VAL A 381 10.48 -19.83 11.54
C VAL A 381 10.40 -19.85 10.02
N ASP A 382 9.45 -19.11 9.45
CA ASP A 382 9.31 -18.84 8.01
C ASP A 382 8.67 -17.48 7.80
N ALA A 383 8.80 -16.92 6.60
CA ALA A 383 8.24 -15.64 6.24
C ALA A 383 7.97 -15.55 4.72
N TYR A 384 6.92 -14.84 4.34
CA TYR A 384 6.75 -14.29 2.99
C TYR A 384 7.26 -12.85 2.95
N SER A 385 7.66 -12.38 1.77
CA SER A 385 8.03 -10.97 1.59
C SER A 385 6.84 -10.05 1.80
N PHE A 386 7.14 -8.77 2.06
CA PHE A 386 6.11 -7.76 2.28
C PHE A 386 5.21 -7.59 1.07
N SER A 387 3.91 -7.53 1.31
CA SER A 387 2.90 -7.13 0.35
C SER A 387 1.81 -6.35 1.07
N ASN A 388 1.33 -5.26 0.49
CA ASN A 388 0.34 -4.37 1.11
C ASN A 388 0.74 -3.89 2.53
N GLN A 389 2.04 -3.53 2.71
CA GLN A 389 2.64 -3.07 3.97
C GLN A 389 2.60 -4.10 5.11
N THR A 390 2.28 -5.35 4.82
CA THR A 390 2.29 -6.47 5.77
C THR A 390 3.16 -7.61 5.25
N ALA A 391 3.66 -8.45 6.14
CA ALA A 391 4.30 -9.72 5.78
C ALA A 391 3.70 -10.84 6.60
N ALA A 392 3.35 -11.94 5.95
CA ALA A 392 2.96 -13.15 6.66
C ALA A 392 4.22 -13.81 7.25
N VAL A 393 4.20 -14.12 8.54
CA VAL A 393 5.32 -14.72 9.27
C VAL A 393 4.85 -15.90 10.12
N GLN A 394 5.69 -16.92 10.21
CA GLN A 394 5.44 -18.04 11.11
C GLN A 394 6.17 -17.78 12.44
N TYR A 395 5.41 -17.67 13.52
CA TYR A 395 5.89 -17.46 14.86
C TYR A 395 5.21 -18.44 15.84
N ALA A 396 6.01 -19.10 16.70
CA ALA A 396 5.51 -20.08 17.66
C ALA A 396 4.64 -21.19 17.02
N GLY A 397 4.94 -21.60 15.79
CA GLY A 397 4.26 -22.69 15.07
C GLY A 397 2.96 -22.28 14.38
N LYS A 398 2.59 -20.99 14.39
CA LYS A 398 1.41 -20.44 13.74
C LYS A 398 1.78 -19.28 12.84
N TRP A 399 0.95 -19.02 11.83
CA TRP A 399 1.09 -17.88 10.94
C TRP A 399 0.25 -16.69 11.41
N GLY A 400 0.83 -15.50 11.28
CA GLY A 400 0.18 -14.21 11.51
C GLY A 400 0.82 -13.16 10.60
N TYR A 401 0.55 -11.88 10.85
CA TYR A 401 1.07 -10.81 9.99
C TYR A 401 1.73 -9.73 10.84
N ILE A 402 2.85 -9.24 10.31
CA ILE A 402 3.57 -8.09 10.87
C ILE A 402 3.48 -6.88 9.93
N ASN A 403 3.67 -5.68 10.48
CA ASN A 403 3.88 -4.46 9.71
C ASN A 403 5.37 -4.23 9.38
N GLN A 404 5.67 -3.14 8.66
CA GLN A 404 7.02 -2.76 8.24
C GLN A 404 7.99 -2.44 9.41
N TYR A 405 7.46 -2.27 10.62
CA TYR A 405 8.26 -2.07 11.84
C TYR A 405 8.54 -3.38 12.59
N GLY A 406 8.04 -4.51 12.09
CA GLY A 406 8.17 -5.84 12.73
C GLY A 406 7.16 -6.10 13.85
N ASN A 407 6.16 -5.23 14.03
CA ASN A 407 5.11 -5.42 15.02
C ASN A 407 4.02 -6.35 14.49
N MET A 408 3.58 -7.32 15.32
CA MET A 408 2.47 -8.20 14.99
C MET A 408 1.17 -7.38 14.91
N VAL A 409 0.51 -7.35 13.75
CA VAL A 409 -0.74 -6.62 13.50
C VAL A 409 -1.95 -7.54 13.33
N ILE A 410 -1.71 -8.80 12.98
CA ILE A 410 -2.69 -9.89 13.05
C ILE A 410 -2.00 -11.05 13.75
N ASN A 411 -2.58 -11.52 14.85
CA ASN A 411 -1.98 -12.52 15.70
C ASN A 411 -1.64 -13.82 14.95
N ALA A 412 -0.58 -14.49 15.40
CA ALA A 412 -0.19 -15.79 14.86
C ALA A 412 -1.15 -16.87 15.39
N GLU A 413 -2.20 -17.16 14.62
CA GLU A 413 -3.25 -18.12 14.98
C GLU A 413 -3.61 -19.10 13.85
N TYR A 414 -3.18 -18.83 12.62
CA TYR A 414 -3.49 -19.63 11.44
C TYR A 414 -2.51 -20.82 11.27
N SER A 415 -2.99 -21.92 10.72
CA SER A 415 -2.11 -23.04 10.33
C SER A 415 -1.27 -22.72 9.12
N GLU A 416 -1.79 -21.88 8.21
CA GLU A 416 -1.10 -21.30 7.06
C GLU A 416 -1.69 -19.92 6.79
N ALA A 417 -0.89 -18.97 6.28
CA ALA A 417 -1.36 -17.66 5.86
C ALA A 417 -0.57 -17.18 4.65
N LEU A 418 -1.27 -16.73 3.62
CA LEU A 418 -0.66 -16.21 2.39
C LEU A 418 -0.57 -14.68 2.47
N PRO A 419 0.34 -14.05 1.71
CA PRO A 419 0.48 -12.59 1.66
C PRO A 419 -0.81 -11.87 1.29
N PHE A 420 -1.01 -10.68 1.83
CA PHE A 420 -2.08 -9.80 1.40
C PHE A 420 -1.84 -9.32 -0.03
N LEU A 421 -2.85 -9.42 -0.87
CA LEU A 421 -2.90 -8.84 -2.21
C LEU A 421 -4.15 -7.96 -2.32
N ASN A 422 -3.96 -6.69 -2.65
CA ASN A 422 -5.06 -5.70 -2.75
C ASN A 422 -5.99 -5.71 -1.52
N GLY A 423 -5.40 -5.77 -0.32
CA GLY A 423 -6.10 -5.71 0.96
C GLY A 423 -6.77 -6.99 1.41
N LYS A 424 -6.55 -8.12 0.73
CA LYS A 424 -7.08 -9.43 1.14
C LYS A 424 -6.00 -10.48 1.18
N ALA A 425 -6.20 -11.50 2.03
CA ALA A 425 -5.33 -12.66 2.13
C ALA A 425 -6.15 -13.92 2.34
N PHE A 426 -5.61 -15.06 1.90
CA PHE A 426 -6.09 -16.36 2.34
C PHE A 426 -5.32 -16.79 3.58
N ALA A 427 -6.05 -17.27 4.58
CA ALA A 427 -5.51 -17.93 5.73
C ALA A 427 -6.24 -19.26 5.93
N TYR A 428 -5.62 -20.20 6.61
CA TYR A 428 -6.17 -21.53 6.84
C TYR A 428 -6.27 -21.76 8.35
N ASP A 429 -7.42 -22.23 8.79
CA ASP A 429 -7.61 -22.67 10.17
C ASP A 429 -6.93 -24.03 10.46
N ASP A 430 -7.03 -24.51 11.69
CA ASP A 430 -6.46 -25.82 12.09
C ASP A 430 -7.15 -27.02 11.44
N GLN A 431 -8.32 -26.83 10.86
CA GLN A 431 -9.08 -27.83 10.14
C GLN A 431 -8.78 -27.81 8.62
N GLY A 432 -8.01 -26.82 8.16
CA GLY A 432 -7.69 -26.60 6.75
C GLY A 432 -8.79 -25.86 5.98
N ASN A 433 -9.76 -25.24 6.68
CA ASN A 433 -10.74 -24.41 6.01
C ASN A 433 -10.12 -23.07 5.59
N ILE A 434 -10.50 -22.59 4.42
CA ILE A 434 -10.04 -21.30 3.89
C ILE A 434 -10.82 -20.16 4.52
N GLU A 435 -10.11 -19.21 5.09
CA GLU A 435 -10.62 -17.92 5.53
C GLU A 435 -10.07 -16.80 4.65
N VAL A 436 -10.94 -15.88 4.25
CA VAL A 436 -10.53 -14.67 3.53
C VAL A 436 -10.46 -13.53 4.53
N LEU A 437 -9.25 -13.05 4.78
CA LEU A 437 -9.00 -11.86 5.59
C LEU A 437 -9.11 -10.63 4.70
N GLU A 438 -9.89 -9.63 5.10
CA GLU A 438 -10.06 -8.38 4.34
C GLU A 438 -9.76 -7.17 5.22
N LEU A 439 -8.71 -6.41 4.88
CA LEU A 439 -8.35 -5.17 5.57
C LEU A 439 -9.43 -4.11 5.33
N LYS A 440 -10.01 -3.59 6.43
CA LYS A 440 -11.16 -2.65 6.36
C LYS A 440 -10.79 -1.29 5.75
N TYR A 441 -9.54 -0.91 5.85
CA TYR A 441 -9.06 0.43 5.50
C TYR A 441 -7.93 0.39 4.46
N PHE A 442 -7.87 -0.66 3.67
CA PHE A 442 -6.81 -0.89 2.68
C PHE A 442 -6.65 0.28 1.70
N GLU A 443 -7.73 0.96 1.33
CA GLU A 443 -7.68 2.13 0.45
C GLU A 443 -6.90 3.33 1.01
N LEU A 444 -6.47 3.24 2.26
CA LEU A 444 -5.67 4.27 2.95
C LEU A 444 -4.20 3.85 3.15
N PHE A 445 -3.76 2.75 2.53
CA PHE A 445 -2.39 2.22 2.65
C PHE A 445 -1.43 2.86 1.67
#